data_24de42939340a9f9dfaef31536b27319
#
_entry.id   24de42939340a9f9dfaef31536b27319
#
_cell.length_a   1.000
_cell.length_b   1.000
_cell.length_c   1.000
_cell.angle_alpha   90.00
_cell.angle_beta   90.00
_cell.angle_gamma   90.00
#
_symmetry.space_group_name_H-M   'P 1'
#
loop_
_entity.id
_entity.type
_entity.pdbx_description
1 polymer ?
#
loop_
_entity_poly.entity_id
_entity_poly.type
_entity_poly.pdbx_seq_one_letter_code
_entity_poly.pdbx_strand_id
1 'polypeptide(L)'
;MTIAPFDYVIVGAGTAGCVLAARLSEDRHTRVCLIEAGGPATRAIIRVPALVGAAITNRALTWGLTTLPQTALDSRRIPLPRGKVVGGSGSINGMAYHRGHPKDYDDWAAAGNTGWSWADVLPYFRLSENNIDRRDTGVHGIDGPIHVTFVSKPNPLNQAFLDAFAAVGGYRPCDDFTGLDPEGYGLRQGTIDRGRRDSSARAFLVPALRRPNLTLLTRATVTGIRIEAARATGVDVSAANGPRSVPASREVLLCAGAVHSPQLLMLSGIGPARHLESLGIPVNAELTGVGANYHDHPALAVALEMRNTTSYGLSWHTLPRSLCNLAQYALARSGPLASNVFESTAFIRSSAGADRPDIQIAFQPARRNPNTFPLPLGHGFAMSIVNLYPHSRGEVRLASRDPRVAPLVNPNILIEPEDSAPLLRGLHLVRQLCGTPAFAPYRATEVRPGRSARSDADLKAYMRQAAGTAHHPVGSCRMGIDAMAVVDPTLRVRGIDALRVVDGAVFPGIVGGNTNAPIVMVAEKAADLITGRTNGGRHGG
;
A
#
# COMPACT_ATOMS: atom_id res chain seq x y z
N MET A 1 20.96 16.57 -28.05
CA MET A 1 22.03 15.84 -27.35
C MET A 1 21.50 14.44 -27.00
N THR A 2 22.16 13.41 -27.51
CA THR A 2 21.81 12.02 -27.15
C THR A 2 22.26 11.77 -25.71
N ILE A 3 21.33 11.38 -24.83
CA ILE A 3 21.66 11.00 -23.45
C ILE A 3 22.44 9.67 -23.54
N ALA A 4 23.61 9.59 -22.92
CA ALA A 4 24.34 8.34 -22.83
C ALA A 4 23.48 7.30 -22.05
N PRO A 5 23.41 6.02 -22.48
CA PRO A 5 22.53 5.03 -21.91
C PRO A 5 22.82 4.80 -20.43
N PHE A 6 21.76 4.62 -19.64
CA PHE A 6 21.85 4.10 -18.27
C PHE A 6 21.89 2.58 -18.30
N ASP A 7 22.50 1.95 -17.30
CA ASP A 7 22.41 0.50 -17.16
C ASP A 7 20.98 0.09 -16.84
N TYR A 8 20.37 0.78 -15.88
CA TYR A 8 18.99 0.54 -15.47
C TYR A 8 18.17 1.81 -15.54
N VAL A 9 16.98 1.70 -16.15
CA VAL A 9 15.97 2.76 -16.15
C VAL A 9 14.78 2.28 -15.32
N ILE A 10 14.54 2.91 -14.18
CA ILE A 10 13.48 2.58 -13.23
C ILE A 10 12.33 3.55 -13.43
N VAL A 11 11.14 3.03 -13.71
CA VAL A 11 9.92 3.79 -13.98
C VAL A 11 9.02 3.82 -12.74
N GLY A 12 8.91 4.99 -12.12
CA GLY A 12 8.15 5.23 -10.88
C GLY A 12 9.05 5.22 -9.65
N ALA A 13 9.22 6.38 -9.00
CA ALA A 13 9.88 6.51 -7.71
C ALA A 13 8.90 6.23 -6.55
N GLY A 14 8.09 5.18 -6.70
CA GLY A 14 7.24 4.64 -5.63
C GLY A 14 8.04 3.84 -4.61
N THR A 15 7.34 3.07 -3.78
CA THR A 15 7.96 2.22 -2.74
C THR A 15 9.07 1.34 -3.32
N ALA A 16 8.77 0.56 -4.35
CA ALA A 16 9.73 -0.37 -4.94
C ALA A 16 10.85 0.35 -5.71
N GLY A 17 10.51 1.35 -6.52
CA GLY A 17 11.53 2.07 -7.31
C GLY A 17 12.56 2.80 -6.46
N CYS A 18 12.17 3.32 -5.28
CA CYS A 18 13.12 3.91 -4.32
C CYS A 18 14.10 2.87 -3.76
N VAL A 19 13.64 1.65 -3.48
CA VAL A 19 14.49 0.54 -3.01
C VAL A 19 15.45 0.11 -4.11
N LEU A 20 14.94 -0.18 -5.31
CA LEU A 20 15.77 -0.62 -6.44
C LEU A 20 16.83 0.43 -6.80
N ALA A 21 16.44 1.71 -6.88
CA ALA A 21 17.38 2.79 -7.19
C ALA A 21 18.51 2.86 -6.15
N ALA A 22 18.19 2.69 -4.87
CA ALA A 22 19.19 2.67 -3.81
C ALA A 22 20.12 1.44 -3.93
N ARG A 23 19.56 0.25 -4.15
CA ARG A 23 20.32 -1.00 -4.20
C ARG A 23 21.17 -1.13 -5.44
N LEU A 24 20.64 -0.82 -6.62
CA LEU A 24 21.37 -0.94 -7.88
C LEU A 24 22.50 0.10 -8.01
N SER A 25 22.34 1.28 -7.39
CA SER A 25 23.38 2.31 -7.37
C SER A 25 24.48 2.10 -6.33
N GLU A 26 24.43 1.01 -5.51
CA GLU A 26 25.52 0.65 -4.59
C GLU A 26 26.83 0.36 -5.36
N ASP A 27 26.74 -0.29 -6.50
CA ASP A 27 27.87 -0.40 -7.43
C ASP A 27 28.05 0.93 -8.16
N ARG A 28 29.18 1.60 -7.88
CA ARG A 28 29.53 2.91 -8.47
C ARG A 28 29.69 2.92 -9.99
N HIS A 29 29.89 1.75 -10.59
CA HIS A 29 30.03 1.58 -12.05
C HIS A 29 28.69 1.39 -12.75
N THR A 30 27.62 1.10 -12.00
CA THR A 30 26.26 0.93 -12.51
C THR A 30 25.52 2.26 -12.55
N ARG A 31 25.17 2.72 -13.76
CA ARG A 31 24.43 3.98 -13.97
C ARG A 31 22.92 3.72 -13.86
N VAL A 32 22.25 4.38 -12.93
CA VAL A 32 20.82 4.20 -12.65
C VAL A 32 20.06 5.50 -12.91
N CYS A 33 18.98 5.43 -13.68
CA CYS A 33 18.01 6.51 -13.85
C CYS A 33 16.68 6.14 -13.20
N LEU A 34 16.20 6.93 -12.24
CA LEU A 34 14.90 6.81 -11.61
C LEU A 34 13.99 7.93 -12.11
N ILE A 35 12.80 7.58 -12.64
CA ILE A 35 11.87 8.54 -13.26
C ILE A 35 10.56 8.59 -12.45
N GLU A 36 10.11 9.79 -12.10
CA GLU A 36 8.89 10.03 -11.32
C GLU A 36 8.02 11.12 -11.96
N ALA A 37 6.74 10.81 -12.14
CA ALA A 37 5.77 11.75 -12.70
C ALA A 37 5.46 12.93 -11.76
N GLY A 38 5.54 12.70 -10.45
CA GLY A 38 5.30 13.71 -9.43
C GLY A 38 6.54 14.51 -9.05
N GLY A 39 6.34 15.43 -8.11
CA GLY A 39 7.42 16.24 -7.54
C GLY A 39 8.05 15.60 -6.30
N PRO A 40 9.01 16.29 -5.67
CA PRO A 40 9.71 15.81 -4.48
C PRO A 40 8.79 15.73 -3.25
N ALA A 41 9.08 14.79 -2.32
CA ALA A 41 8.33 14.56 -1.08
C ALA A 41 8.76 15.50 0.07
N THR A 42 8.93 16.78 -0.20
CA THR A 42 9.48 17.75 0.76
C THR A 42 8.43 18.45 1.62
N ARG A 43 7.14 18.36 1.28
CA ARG A 43 6.05 19.08 1.94
C ARG A 43 5.79 18.55 3.35
N ALA A 44 5.44 19.45 4.28
CA ALA A 44 5.09 19.09 5.67
C ALA A 44 3.93 18.10 5.74
N ILE A 45 2.92 18.25 4.89
CA ILE A 45 1.76 17.34 4.80
C ILE A 45 2.14 15.87 4.57
N ILE A 46 3.30 15.60 3.95
CA ILE A 46 3.85 14.25 3.77
C ILE A 46 4.61 13.80 5.03
N ARG A 47 5.39 14.71 5.63
CA ARG A 47 6.33 14.39 6.71
C ARG A 47 5.66 14.18 8.05
N VAL A 48 4.58 14.94 8.33
CA VAL A 48 3.85 14.92 9.61
C VAL A 48 2.89 13.72 9.61
N PRO A 49 3.06 12.72 10.49
CA PRO A 49 2.26 11.50 10.46
C PRO A 49 0.75 11.73 10.56
N ALA A 50 0.30 12.59 11.48
CA ALA A 50 -1.13 12.86 11.68
C ALA A 50 -1.82 13.51 10.46
N LEU A 51 -1.07 14.06 9.52
CA LEU A 51 -1.63 14.68 8.30
C LEU A 51 -1.93 13.67 7.18
N VAL A 52 -1.92 12.36 7.47
CA VAL A 52 -2.21 11.31 6.49
C VAL A 52 -3.52 11.51 5.75
N GLY A 53 -4.59 11.92 6.43
CA GLY A 53 -5.88 12.20 5.81
C GLY A 53 -5.80 13.34 4.78
N ALA A 54 -5.09 14.40 5.11
CA ALA A 54 -4.87 15.52 4.21
C ALA A 54 -3.93 15.15 3.04
N ALA A 55 -2.93 14.31 3.28
CA ALA A 55 -2.00 13.87 2.23
C ALA A 55 -2.70 13.00 1.18
N ILE A 56 -3.52 12.03 1.61
CA ILE A 56 -4.19 11.07 0.71
C ILE A 56 -5.28 11.71 -0.15
N THR A 57 -5.87 12.82 0.29
CA THR A 57 -6.90 13.57 -0.46
C THR A 57 -6.34 14.73 -1.29
N ASN A 58 -5.06 15.03 -1.16
CA ASN A 58 -4.45 16.15 -1.86
C ASN A 58 -4.25 15.83 -3.35
N ARG A 59 -5.02 16.50 -4.22
CA ARG A 59 -4.94 16.31 -5.69
C ARG A 59 -3.57 16.61 -6.28
N ALA A 60 -2.76 17.46 -5.64
CA ALA A 60 -1.39 17.73 -6.10
C ALA A 60 -0.39 16.60 -5.76
N LEU A 61 -0.78 15.66 -4.89
CA LEU A 61 0.03 14.51 -4.47
C LEU A 61 -0.50 13.18 -5.02
N THR A 62 -1.64 13.18 -5.71
CA THR A 62 -2.31 11.98 -6.19
C THR A 62 -2.65 12.06 -7.67
N TRP A 63 -2.85 10.90 -8.30
CA TRP A 63 -3.31 10.81 -9.69
C TRP A 63 -4.80 11.15 -9.87
N GLY A 64 -5.58 11.25 -8.79
CA GLY A 64 -7.01 11.56 -8.84
C GLY A 64 -7.86 10.46 -9.48
N LEU A 65 -7.45 9.21 -9.39
CA LEU A 65 -8.14 8.06 -9.99
C LEU A 65 -9.43 7.71 -9.24
N THR A 66 -10.38 7.16 -9.99
CA THR A 66 -11.61 6.54 -9.48
C THR A 66 -11.88 5.23 -10.20
N THR A 67 -12.59 4.31 -9.56
CA THR A 67 -13.03 3.08 -10.22
C THR A 67 -14.07 3.33 -11.30
N LEU A 68 -14.28 2.34 -12.17
CA LEU A 68 -15.54 2.22 -12.87
C LEU A 68 -16.71 2.06 -11.88
N PRO A 69 -17.98 2.28 -12.29
CA PRO A 69 -19.14 1.98 -11.46
C PRO A 69 -19.07 0.54 -10.94
N GLN A 70 -19.23 0.36 -9.61
CA GLN A 70 -19.15 -0.94 -8.97
C GLN A 70 -20.55 -1.54 -8.84
N THR A 71 -20.84 -2.58 -9.58
CA THR A 71 -22.19 -3.19 -9.68
C THR A 71 -22.72 -3.63 -8.32
N ALA A 72 -21.88 -4.30 -7.51
CA ALA A 72 -22.27 -4.74 -6.16
C ALA A 72 -22.41 -3.60 -5.14
N LEU A 73 -22.03 -2.37 -5.48
CA LEU A 73 -22.06 -1.19 -4.62
C LEU A 73 -22.98 -0.09 -5.17
N ASP A 74 -24.16 -0.47 -5.68
CA ASP A 74 -25.17 0.45 -6.21
C ASP A 74 -24.58 1.39 -7.30
N SER A 75 -23.71 0.86 -8.16
CA SER A 75 -23.01 1.59 -9.23
C SER A 75 -22.15 2.77 -8.76
N ARG A 76 -21.74 2.78 -7.51
CA ARG A 76 -20.84 3.81 -6.96
C ARG A 76 -19.46 3.74 -7.60
N ARG A 77 -18.85 4.92 -7.83
CA ARG A 77 -17.43 5.06 -8.16
C ARG A 77 -16.64 5.30 -6.89
N ILE A 78 -15.59 4.52 -6.69
CA ILE A 78 -14.77 4.58 -5.46
C ILE A 78 -13.48 5.34 -5.77
N PRO A 79 -13.11 6.36 -4.96
CA PRO A 79 -11.82 7.04 -5.12
C PRO A 79 -10.64 6.07 -4.90
N LEU A 80 -9.65 6.15 -5.80
CA LEU A 80 -8.42 5.36 -5.75
C LEU A 80 -7.21 6.30 -5.58
N PRO A 81 -6.90 6.78 -4.39
CA PRO A 81 -5.77 7.66 -4.18
C PRO A 81 -4.45 6.89 -4.40
N ARG A 82 -3.78 7.19 -5.52
CA ARG A 82 -2.43 6.70 -5.82
C ARG A 82 -1.47 7.88 -5.84
N GLY A 83 -0.33 7.73 -5.15
CA GLY A 83 0.63 8.82 -5.03
C GLY A 83 1.26 9.19 -6.36
N LYS A 84 1.31 10.51 -6.65
CA LYS A 84 2.04 11.15 -7.74
C LYS A 84 3.09 12.08 -7.14
N VAL A 85 4.07 11.47 -6.53
CA VAL A 85 5.12 12.15 -5.75
C VAL A 85 6.25 11.15 -5.50
N VAL A 86 7.47 11.62 -5.29
CA VAL A 86 8.60 10.76 -4.89
C VAL A 86 8.24 9.97 -3.63
N GLY A 87 8.44 8.65 -3.64
CA GLY A 87 7.94 7.69 -2.66
C GLY A 87 6.55 7.13 -2.98
N GLY A 88 5.88 7.65 -4.03
CA GLY A 88 4.59 7.16 -4.50
C GLY A 88 3.53 7.13 -3.39
N SER A 89 2.73 6.07 -3.37
CA SER A 89 1.72 5.85 -2.32
C SER A 89 2.35 5.65 -0.93
N GLY A 90 3.61 5.21 -0.82
CA GLY A 90 4.36 5.15 0.43
C GLY A 90 4.53 6.52 1.12
N SER A 91 4.55 7.61 0.34
CA SER A 91 4.62 8.98 0.85
C SER A 91 3.30 9.54 1.36
N ILE A 92 2.16 8.88 1.10
CA ILE A 92 0.82 9.37 1.49
C ILE A 92 -0.01 8.33 2.27
N ASN A 93 0.50 7.12 2.51
CA ASN A 93 -0.19 6.02 3.21
C ASN A 93 -0.33 6.25 4.72
N GLY A 94 -1.04 5.33 5.41
CA GLY A 94 -1.22 5.33 6.86
C GLY A 94 -0.01 4.84 7.67
N MET A 95 1.14 4.59 7.07
CA MET A 95 2.39 4.15 7.73
C MET A 95 2.27 2.86 8.55
N ALA A 96 1.21 2.09 8.42
CA ALA A 96 1.11 0.82 9.10
C ALA A 96 2.18 -0.16 8.58
N TYR A 97 2.86 -0.84 9.49
CA TYR A 97 3.85 -1.84 9.13
C TYR A 97 3.29 -3.24 9.39
N HIS A 98 3.03 -3.98 8.33
CA HIS A 98 2.59 -5.38 8.36
C HIS A 98 3.28 -6.14 7.24
N ARG A 99 3.58 -7.41 7.49
CA ARG A 99 4.24 -8.29 6.51
C ARG A 99 3.27 -9.21 5.78
N GLY A 100 2.00 -9.30 6.22
CA GLY A 100 1.09 -10.38 5.87
C GLY A 100 1.28 -11.59 6.78
N HIS A 101 0.58 -12.67 6.50
CA HIS A 101 0.73 -13.94 7.19
C HIS A 101 1.81 -14.80 6.50
N PRO A 102 2.65 -15.58 7.22
CA PRO A 102 3.64 -16.48 6.60
C PRO A 102 3.06 -17.36 5.49
N LYS A 103 1.87 -17.92 5.72
CA LYS A 103 1.16 -18.74 4.75
C LYS A 103 0.84 -18.03 3.42
N ASP A 104 0.77 -16.69 3.38
CA ASP A 104 0.54 -15.95 2.13
C ASP A 104 1.66 -16.23 1.12
N TYR A 105 2.89 -16.28 1.61
CA TYR A 105 4.09 -16.53 0.81
C TYR A 105 4.28 -18.01 0.49
N ASP A 106 3.93 -18.89 1.43
CA ASP A 106 3.94 -20.32 1.19
C ASP A 106 2.90 -20.69 0.11
N ASP A 107 1.73 -20.04 0.11
CA ASP A 107 0.73 -20.15 -0.96
C ASP A 107 1.27 -19.63 -2.31
N TRP A 108 2.07 -18.53 -2.30
CA TRP A 108 2.73 -18.06 -3.54
C TRP A 108 3.69 -19.12 -4.08
N ALA A 109 4.52 -19.71 -3.23
CA ALA A 109 5.45 -20.77 -3.62
C ALA A 109 4.71 -22.02 -4.12
N ALA A 110 3.65 -22.45 -3.41
CA ALA A 110 2.81 -23.58 -3.79
C ALA A 110 2.11 -23.39 -5.15
N ALA A 111 1.82 -22.13 -5.54
CA ALA A 111 1.32 -21.78 -6.86
C ALA A 111 2.39 -21.79 -7.96
N GLY A 112 3.58 -22.35 -7.69
CA GLY A 112 4.67 -22.51 -8.65
C GLY A 112 5.70 -21.39 -8.67
N ASN A 113 5.58 -20.39 -7.77
CA ASN A 113 6.57 -19.33 -7.67
C ASN A 113 7.71 -19.75 -6.74
N THR A 114 8.58 -20.60 -7.24
CA THR A 114 9.75 -21.09 -6.49
C THR A 114 10.62 -19.94 -5.99
N GLY A 115 11.05 -20.02 -4.74
CA GLY A 115 11.85 -19.00 -4.08
C GLY A 115 11.01 -17.87 -3.45
N TRP A 116 9.68 -18.00 -3.36
CA TRP A 116 8.79 -17.01 -2.75
C TRP A 116 8.04 -17.53 -1.51
N SER A 117 8.51 -18.64 -0.88
CA SER A 117 8.00 -19.08 0.41
C SER A 117 8.34 -18.10 1.53
N TRP A 118 7.70 -18.23 2.68
CA TRP A 118 8.04 -17.40 3.85
C TRP A 118 9.53 -17.48 4.20
N ALA A 119 10.10 -18.67 4.18
CA ALA A 119 11.53 -18.86 4.45
C ALA A 119 12.43 -18.10 3.45
N ASP A 120 12.02 -18.03 2.18
CA ASP A 120 12.76 -17.33 1.14
C ASP A 120 12.67 -15.82 1.24
N VAL A 121 11.55 -15.27 1.75
CA VAL A 121 11.28 -13.81 1.76
C VAL A 121 11.57 -13.15 3.11
N LEU A 122 11.56 -13.88 4.22
CA LEU A 122 11.85 -13.35 5.56
C LEU A 122 13.21 -12.62 5.63
N PRO A 123 14.30 -13.11 5.03
CA PRO A 123 15.58 -12.40 5.02
C PRO A 123 15.49 -10.98 4.43
N TYR A 124 14.65 -10.77 3.41
CA TYR A 124 14.47 -9.46 2.77
C TYR A 124 13.61 -8.52 3.60
N PHE A 125 12.64 -9.04 4.36
CA PHE A 125 11.96 -8.25 5.38
C PHE A 125 12.93 -7.74 6.44
N ARG A 126 13.77 -8.64 6.97
CA ARG A 126 14.80 -8.30 7.97
C ARG A 126 15.84 -7.31 7.42
N LEU A 127 16.27 -7.47 6.17
CA LEU A 127 17.22 -6.59 5.50
C LEU A 127 16.74 -5.13 5.42
N SER A 128 15.44 -4.93 5.25
CA SER A 128 14.84 -3.60 5.10
C SER A 128 14.41 -2.96 6.44
N GLU A 129 14.25 -3.75 7.49
CA GLU A 129 13.68 -3.33 8.77
C GLU A 129 14.75 -2.90 9.77
N ASN A 130 14.51 -1.76 10.43
CA ASN A 130 15.14 -1.37 11.70
C ASN A 130 14.03 -1.26 12.75
N ASN A 131 13.73 -2.39 13.42
CA ASN A 131 12.72 -2.40 14.46
C ASN A 131 13.30 -1.83 15.75
N ILE A 132 12.74 -0.72 16.21
CA ILE A 132 13.24 0.02 17.39
C ILE A 132 12.82 -0.67 18.68
N ASP A 133 11.64 -1.27 18.70
CA ASP A 133 11.03 -1.81 19.92
C ASP A 133 11.28 -3.31 20.09
N ARG A 134 11.56 -4.05 19.00
CA ARG A 134 11.73 -5.50 18.98
C ARG A 134 13.07 -5.89 18.37
N ARG A 135 14.11 -5.86 19.21
CA ARG A 135 15.50 -6.01 18.74
C ARG A 135 16.09 -7.40 18.96
N ASP A 136 15.45 -8.23 19.78
CA ASP A 136 15.96 -9.51 20.28
C ASP A 136 15.33 -10.75 19.60
N THR A 137 14.38 -10.55 18.70
CA THR A 137 13.69 -11.66 18.02
C THR A 137 14.39 -12.06 16.73
N GLY A 138 14.58 -13.33 16.46
CA GLY A 138 15.14 -13.83 15.20
C GLY A 138 14.32 -13.49 13.93
N VAL A 139 13.13 -12.93 14.10
CA VAL A 139 12.20 -12.56 13.03
C VAL A 139 12.40 -11.12 12.56
N HIS A 140 12.86 -10.20 13.45
CA HIS A 140 13.02 -8.77 13.14
C HIS A 140 14.41 -8.41 12.64
N GLY A 141 14.44 -7.39 11.75
CA GLY A 141 15.67 -6.69 11.38
C GLY A 141 15.93 -5.52 12.34
N ILE A 142 17.20 -5.23 12.59
CA ILE A 142 17.62 -4.19 13.54
C ILE A 142 18.51 -3.09 12.93
N ASP A 143 18.98 -3.30 11.68
CA ASP A 143 19.95 -2.43 11.00
C ASP A 143 19.48 -1.99 9.61
N GLY A 144 18.25 -2.33 9.23
CA GLY A 144 17.68 -1.94 7.93
C GLY A 144 17.37 -0.43 7.88
N PRO A 145 17.13 0.09 6.68
CA PRO A 145 16.90 1.53 6.49
C PRO A 145 15.53 2.04 6.97
N ILE A 146 14.51 1.16 7.08
CA ILE A 146 13.15 1.56 7.50
C ILE A 146 12.99 1.40 9.00
N HIS A 147 12.75 2.51 9.69
CA HIS A 147 12.45 2.48 11.12
C HIS A 147 11.00 2.06 11.36
N VAL A 148 10.85 1.07 12.23
CA VAL A 148 9.57 0.51 12.65
C VAL A 148 9.43 0.67 14.15
N THR A 149 8.35 1.35 14.61
CA THR A 149 8.18 1.67 16.03
C THR A 149 6.71 1.80 16.40
N PHE A 150 6.40 1.61 17.69
CA PHE A 150 5.12 2.00 18.26
C PHE A 150 5.02 3.52 18.40
N VAL A 151 3.79 4.04 18.39
CA VAL A 151 3.54 5.42 18.79
C VAL A 151 3.86 5.57 20.28
N SER A 152 4.76 6.48 20.62
CA SER A 152 5.30 6.61 22.00
C SER A 152 4.24 6.95 23.06
N LYS A 153 3.18 7.66 22.66
CA LYS A 153 2.04 8.03 23.53
C LYS A 153 0.74 7.83 22.76
N PRO A 154 0.24 6.58 22.68
CA PRO A 154 -1.01 6.31 22.00
C PRO A 154 -2.19 7.00 22.71
N ASN A 155 -3.24 7.31 21.94
CA ASN A 155 -4.45 7.91 22.48
C ASN A 155 -5.11 6.97 23.51
N PRO A 156 -5.61 7.47 24.66
CA PRO A 156 -6.25 6.63 25.70
C PRO A 156 -7.42 5.75 25.18
N LEU A 157 -8.09 6.13 24.10
CA LEU A 157 -9.11 5.30 23.47
C LEU A 157 -8.58 3.96 22.94
N ASN A 158 -7.28 3.82 22.70
CA ASN A 158 -6.70 2.53 22.33
C ASN A 158 -6.78 1.53 23.47
N GLN A 159 -6.61 1.98 24.74
CA GLN A 159 -6.81 1.09 25.89
C GLN A 159 -8.25 0.58 25.96
N ALA A 160 -9.25 1.46 25.73
CA ALA A 160 -10.64 1.02 25.67
C ALA A 160 -10.91 -0.02 24.56
N PHE A 161 -10.22 0.10 23.42
CA PHE A 161 -10.30 -0.91 22.36
C PHE A 161 -9.71 -2.27 22.82
N LEU A 162 -8.58 -2.28 23.50
CA LEU A 162 -7.97 -3.51 24.03
C LEU A 162 -8.84 -4.13 25.12
N ASP A 163 -9.33 -3.33 26.04
CA ASP A 163 -10.21 -3.78 27.15
C ASP A 163 -11.55 -4.33 26.60
N ALA A 164 -12.05 -3.75 25.50
CA ALA A 164 -13.26 -4.23 24.84
C ALA A 164 -13.06 -5.64 24.25
N PHE A 165 -11.93 -5.91 23.62
CA PHE A 165 -11.61 -7.27 23.14
C PHE A 165 -11.46 -8.26 24.29
N ALA A 166 -10.80 -7.86 25.37
CA ALA A 166 -10.68 -8.68 26.57
C ALA A 166 -12.05 -9.00 27.18
N ALA A 167 -12.97 -8.02 27.21
CA ALA A 167 -14.32 -8.17 27.76
C ALA A 167 -15.23 -9.07 26.90
N VAL A 168 -15.11 -8.99 25.58
CA VAL A 168 -15.85 -9.87 24.65
C VAL A 168 -15.36 -11.32 24.79
N GLY A 169 -14.06 -11.52 25.01
CA GLY A 169 -13.44 -12.84 25.12
C GLY A 169 -13.33 -13.58 23.78
N GLY A 170 -12.69 -14.74 23.80
CA GLY A 170 -12.49 -15.57 22.61
C GLY A 170 -11.36 -15.09 21.66
N TYR A 171 -10.75 -13.96 21.95
CA TYR A 171 -9.60 -13.41 21.22
C TYR A 171 -8.40 -13.27 22.15
N ARG A 172 -7.19 -13.46 21.63
CA ARG A 172 -5.97 -13.31 22.42
C ARG A 172 -5.31 -11.94 22.20
N PRO A 173 -4.62 -11.41 23.19
CA PRO A 173 -3.70 -10.30 22.95
C PRO A 173 -2.61 -10.71 21.94
N CYS A 174 -2.24 -9.79 21.07
CA CYS A 174 -1.11 -9.93 20.16
C CYS A 174 -0.26 -8.68 20.28
N ASP A 175 0.97 -8.86 20.67
CA ASP A 175 1.94 -7.77 20.83
C ASP A 175 2.87 -7.65 19.61
N ASP A 176 2.81 -8.62 18.67
CA ASP A 176 3.62 -8.62 17.43
C ASP A 176 2.81 -9.06 16.19
N PHE A 177 2.34 -8.09 15.43
CA PHE A 177 1.63 -8.32 14.16
C PHE A 177 2.56 -8.54 12.95
N THR A 178 3.86 -8.61 13.17
CA THR A 178 4.87 -8.82 12.12
C THR A 178 5.70 -10.07 12.37
N GLY A 179 5.35 -10.80 13.44
CA GLY A 179 5.93 -12.09 13.80
C GLY A 179 5.37 -13.25 12.98
N LEU A 180 5.56 -14.46 13.50
CA LEU A 180 5.15 -15.71 12.86
C LEU A 180 3.63 -15.95 12.96
N ASP A 181 2.99 -15.40 13.98
CA ASP A 181 1.56 -15.56 14.25
C ASP A 181 0.91 -14.21 14.59
N PRO A 182 0.43 -13.48 13.58
CA PRO A 182 -0.14 -12.14 13.74
C PRO A 182 -1.60 -12.15 14.21
N GLU A 183 -2.14 -13.27 14.68
CA GLU A 183 -3.53 -13.35 15.15
C GLU A 183 -3.70 -12.73 16.54
N GLY A 184 -4.75 -11.91 16.72
CA GLY A 184 -5.11 -11.31 17.99
C GLY A 184 -5.36 -9.81 17.91
N TYR A 185 -5.37 -9.11 19.05
CA TYR A 185 -5.58 -7.67 19.15
C TYR A 185 -4.47 -6.99 19.96
N GLY A 186 -4.10 -5.77 19.59
CA GLY A 186 -3.01 -5.08 20.26
C GLY A 186 -2.68 -3.70 19.66
N LEU A 187 -1.67 -3.07 20.23
CA LEU A 187 -1.02 -1.92 19.62
C LEU A 187 -0.21 -2.38 18.40
N ARG A 188 -0.08 -1.52 17.40
CA ARG A 188 0.67 -1.84 16.20
C ARG A 188 1.80 -0.85 15.94
N GLN A 189 2.83 -1.34 15.31
CA GLN A 189 3.96 -0.55 14.87
C GLN A 189 3.68 0.16 13.54
N GLY A 190 4.38 1.24 13.29
CA GLY A 190 4.33 1.99 12.05
C GLY A 190 5.70 2.44 11.56
N THR A 191 5.79 2.80 10.29
CA THR A 191 7.01 3.34 9.68
C THR A 191 7.15 4.82 10.03
N ILE A 192 7.67 5.07 11.24
CA ILE A 192 7.88 6.40 11.81
C ILE A 192 9.30 6.46 12.40
N ASP A 193 10.06 7.49 12.01
CA ASP A 193 11.36 7.78 12.61
C ASP A 193 11.34 9.17 13.23
N ARG A 194 11.60 9.24 14.54
CA ARG A 194 11.69 10.49 15.31
C ARG A 194 10.52 11.43 15.02
N GLY A 195 9.30 10.90 15.09
CA GLY A 195 8.05 11.62 14.86
C GLY A 195 7.77 12.04 13.41
N ARG A 196 8.46 11.48 12.43
CA ARG A 196 8.24 11.73 11.00
C ARG A 196 7.93 10.44 10.27
N ARG A 197 7.11 10.52 9.21
CA ARG A 197 6.94 9.43 8.25
C ARG A 197 8.29 8.93 7.75
N ASP A 198 8.49 7.62 7.79
CA ASP A 198 9.67 6.95 7.24
C ASP A 198 9.27 6.12 6.01
N SER A 199 9.11 6.79 4.88
CA SER A 199 8.81 6.16 3.60
C SER A 199 10.07 5.63 2.93
N SER A 200 9.92 4.72 1.95
CA SER A 200 11.05 4.23 1.14
C SER A 200 11.83 5.37 0.46
N ALA A 201 11.17 6.48 0.13
CA ALA A 201 11.88 7.65 -0.39
C ALA A 201 12.85 8.22 0.65
N ARG A 202 12.44 8.33 1.92
CA ARG A 202 13.28 8.85 2.99
C ARG A 202 14.35 7.84 3.42
N ALA A 203 13.97 6.59 3.58
CA ALA A 203 14.82 5.53 4.10
C ALA A 203 15.90 5.10 3.09
N PHE A 204 15.55 4.94 1.83
CA PHE A 204 16.43 4.42 0.79
C PHE A 204 16.93 5.50 -0.17
N LEU A 205 16.00 6.24 -0.80
CA LEU A 205 16.37 7.10 -1.92
C LEU A 205 17.18 8.33 -1.49
N VAL A 206 16.76 9.04 -0.44
CA VAL A 206 17.43 10.27 0.00
C VAL A 206 18.92 10.05 0.31
N PRO A 207 19.35 9.01 1.03
CA PRO A 207 20.77 8.71 1.20
C PRO A 207 21.46 8.36 -0.12
N ALA A 208 20.80 7.60 -1.00
CA ALA A 208 21.37 7.13 -2.27
C ALA A 208 21.58 8.28 -3.29
N LEU A 209 20.78 9.35 -3.22
CA LEU A 209 20.93 10.52 -4.13
C LEU A 209 22.26 11.28 -3.99
N ARG A 210 23.07 10.95 -2.97
CA ARG A 210 24.45 11.45 -2.85
C ARG A 210 25.42 10.77 -3.81
N ARG A 211 25.01 9.66 -4.41
CA ARG A 211 25.85 8.88 -5.35
C ARG A 211 25.81 9.49 -6.74
N PRO A 212 26.95 9.72 -7.41
CA PRO A 212 27.00 10.38 -8.71
C PRO A 212 26.43 9.52 -9.85
N ASN A 213 26.32 8.20 -9.66
CA ASN A 213 25.81 7.24 -10.63
C ASN A 213 24.28 7.06 -10.56
N LEU A 214 23.58 7.74 -9.63
CA LEU A 214 22.12 7.75 -9.53
C LEU A 214 21.55 9.09 -10.01
N THR A 215 20.71 9.04 -11.03
CA THR A 215 19.99 10.20 -11.56
C THR A 215 18.50 10.09 -11.23
N LEU A 216 17.92 11.10 -10.61
CA LEU A 216 16.49 11.21 -10.36
C LEU A 216 15.86 12.27 -11.28
N LEU A 217 14.89 11.86 -12.09
CA LEU A 217 14.08 12.76 -12.92
C LEU A 217 12.68 12.87 -12.30
N THR A 218 12.33 14.06 -11.80
CA THR A 218 10.98 14.34 -11.26
C THR A 218 10.16 15.16 -12.24
N ARG A 219 8.82 15.15 -12.08
CA ARG A 219 7.86 15.78 -12.99
C ARG A 219 8.07 15.33 -14.44
N ALA A 220 8.39 14.07 -14.58
CA ALA A 220 8.73 13.39 -15.82
C ALA A 220 7.85 12.14 -15.94
N THR A 221 6.86 12.17 -16.83
CA THR A 221 5.92 11.08 -17.02
C THR A 221 6.39 10.17 -18.14
N VAL A 222 6.63 8.89 -17.83
CA VAL A 222 6.90 7.89 -18.85
C VAL A 222 5.61 7.63 -19.64
N THR A 223 5.71 7.66 -20.95
CA THR A 223 4.57 7.54 -21.87
C THR A 223 4.55 6.20 -22.62
N GLY A 224 5.69 5.51 -22.68
CA GLY A 224 5.83 4.20 -23.31
C GLY A 224 7.20 3.59 -23.09
N ILE A 225 7.32 2.29 -23.31
CA ILE A 225 8.55 1.52 -23.30
C ILE A 225 8.98 1.34 -24.75
N ARG A 226 10.23 1.61 -25.04
CA ARG A 226 10.80 1.36 -26.37
C ARG A 226 11.19 -0.10 -26.49
N ILE A 227 10.62 -0.76 -27.50
CA ILE A 227 10.85 -2.17 -27.76
C ILE A 227 11.41 -2.32 -29.17
N GLU A 228 12.54 -2.98 -29.28
CA GLU A 228 13.23 -3.29 -30.52
C GLU A 228 13.61 -4.77 -30.53
N ALA A 229 13.18 -5.53 -31.52
CA ALA A 229 13.39 -6.99 -31.64
C ALA A 229 13.05 -7.75 -30.33
N ALA A 230 11.86 -7.52 -29.80
CA ALA A 230 11.37 -8.11 -28.54
C ALA A 230 12.23 -7.79 -27.30
N ARG A 231 13.01 -6.72 -27.33
CA ARG A 231 13.83 -6.26 -26.21
C ARG A 231 13.49 -4.81 -25.82
N ALA A 232 13.38 -4.55 -24.53
CA ALA A 232 13.24 -3.18 -24.01
C ALA A 232 14.59 -2.46 -24.08
N THR A 233 14.62 -1.32 -24.81
CA THR A 233 15.85 -0.52 -25.05
C THR A 233 15.84 0.83 -24.34
N GLY A 234 14.74 1.15 -23.65
CA GLY A 234 14.58 2.42 -22.92
C GLY A 234 13.11 2.81 -22.77
N VAL A 235 12.89 4.07 -22.45
CA VAL A 235 11.52 4.63 -22.27
C VAL A 235 11.40 5.99 -22.93
N ASP A 236 10.19 6.33 -23.37
CA ASP A 236 9.80 7.67 -23.79
C ASP A 236 9.20 8.44 -22.62
N VAL A 237 9.61 9.70 -22.47
CA VAL A 237 9.27 10.53 -21.31
C VAL A 237 8.72 11.88 -21.80
N SER A 238 7.59 12.28 -21.25
CA SER A 238 7.04 13.64 -21.34
C SER A 238 7.46 14.43 -20.10
N ALA A 239 8.12 15.56 -20.31
CA ALA A 239 8.58 16.47 -19.25
C ALA A 239 8.40 17.94 -19.69
N ALA A 240 8.57 18.89 -18.76
CA ALA A 240 8.41 20.33 -19.05
C ALA A 240 9.31 20.83 -20.19
N ASN A 241 10.50 20.22 -20.36
CA ASN A 241 11.45 20.56 -21.43
C ASN A 241 11.20 19.82 -22.75
N GLY A 242 9.99 19.28 -22.93
CA GLY A 242 9.58 18.50 -24.10
C GLY A 242 9.79 17.00 -23.95
N PRO A 243 9.32 16.24 -24.98
CA PRO A 243 9.48 14.79 -24.99
C PRO A 243 10.96 14.41 -25.20
N ARG A 244 11.39 13.34 -24.56
CA ARG A 244 12.74 12.78 -24.70
C ARG A 244 12.73 11.28 -24.51
N SER A 245 13.72 10.61 -25.07
CA SER A 245 13.97 9.20 -24.81
C SER A 245 15.07 9.04 -23.77
N VAL A 246 14.92 8.04 -22.89
CA VAL A 246 15.90 7.65 -21.88
C VAL A 246 16.31 6.21 -22.18
N PRO A 247 17.49 5.98 -22.78
CA PRO A 247 17.94 4.64 -23.18
C PRO A 247 18.45 3.83 -21.99
N ALA A 248 18.17 2.51 -22.01
CA ALA A 248 18.68 1.51 -21.07
C ALA A 248 19.58 0.51 -21.79
N SER A 249 20.76 0.24 -21.25
CA SER A 249 21.69 -0.74 -21.83
C SER A 249 21.47 -2.16 -21.29
N ARG A 250 21.00 -2.28 -20.03
CA ARG A 250 20.73 -3.58 -19.41
C ARG A 250 19.23 -3.86 -19.29
N GLU A 251 18.49 -3.16 -18.43
CA GLU A 251 17.06 -3.42 -18.21
C GLU A 251 16.26 -2.14 -17.96
N VAL A 252 14.97 -2.20 -18.33
CA VAL A 252 13.91 -1.29 -17.89
C VAL A 252 13.13 -1.98 -16.77
N LEU A 253 12.95 -1.28 -15.64
CA LEU A 253 12.31 -1.80 -14.43
C LEU A 253 11.03 -1.00 -14.16
N LEU A 254 9.85 -1.62 -14.35
CA LEU A 254 8.57 -0.99 -14.08
C LEU A 254 8.24 -1.09 -12.59
N CYS A 255 8.11 0.07 -11.94
CA CYS A 255 7.76 0.25 -10.54
C CYS A 255 6.60 1.25 -10.39
N ALA A 256 5.71 1.31 -11.39
CA ALA A 256 4.65 2.30 -11.46
C ALA A 256 3.37 1.91 -10.67
N GLY A 257 3.38 0.75 -10.01
CA GLY A 257 2.29 0.24 -9.18
C GLY A 257 1.18 -0.47 -9.95
N ALA A 258 0.30 -1.15 -9.24
CA ALA A 258 -0.72 -2.03 -9.79
C ALA A 258 -1.72 -1.39 -10.79
N VAL A 259 -1.70 -0.07 -10.94
CA VAL A 259 -2.55 0.63 -11.93
C VAL A 259 -1.74 1.06 -13.16
N HIS A 260 -0.55 1.65 -12.94
CA HIS A 260 0.19 2.24 -14.06
C HIS A 260 1.21 1.29 -14.69
N SER A 261 1.67 0.25 -13.99
CA SER A 261 2.54 -0.77 -14.60
C SER A 261 1.82 -1.53 -15.73
N PRO A 262 0.60 -2.09 -15.54
CA PRO A 262 -0.14 -2.67 -16.66
C PRO A 262 -0.54 -1.64 -17.72
N GLN A 263 -0.85 -0.39 -17.34
CA GLN A 263 -1.12 0.67 -18.31
C GLN A 263 0.08 0.89 -19.24
N LEU A 264 1.30 1.01 -18.69
CA LEU A 264 2.51 1.22 -19.49
C LEU A 264 2.84 0.02 -20.38
N LEU A 265 2.65 -1.21 -19.88
CA LEU A 265 2.79 -2.40 -20.71
C LEU A 265 1.84 -2.34 -21.92
N MET A 266 0.54 -2.09 -21.69
CA MET A 266 -0.46 -2.01 -22.76
C MET A 266 -0.18 -0.86 -23.74
N LEU A 267 0.18 0.33 -23.27
CA LEU A 267 0.58 1.47 -24.13
C LEU A 267 1.81 1.14 -24.99
N SER A 268 2.61 0.18 -24.57
CA SER A 268 3.80 -0.29 -25.28
C SER A 268 3.56 -1.56 -26.10
N GLY A 269 2.28 -1.90 -26.38
CA GLY A 269 1.92 -3.05 -27.17
C GLY A 269 2.08 -4.41 -26.48
N ILE A 270 2.18 -4.45 -25.14
CA ILE A 270 2.28 -5.69 -24.36
C ILE A 270 0.99 -5.88 -23.59
N GLY A 271 0.17 -6.85 -23.97
CA GLY A 271 -1.11 -7.09 -23.31
C GLY A 271 -2.10 -7.89 -24.15
N PRO A 272 -3.41 -7.85 -23.80
CA PRO A 272 -4.45 -8.56 -24.55
C PRO A 272 -4.59 -8.02 -25.98
N ALA A 273 -4.24 -8.80 -26.99
CA ALA A 273 -4.14 -8.37 -28.39
C ALA A 273 -5.42 -7.68 -28.89
N ARG A 274 -6.60 -8.29 -28.71
CA ARG A 274 -7.89 -7.72 -29.13
C ARG A 274 -8.16 -6.33 -28.54
N HIS A 275 -7.78 -6.13 -27.26
CA HIS A 275 -7.96 -4.84 -26.60
C HIS A 275 -7.00 -3.79 -27.18
N LEU A 276 -5.74 -4.14 -27.41
CA LEU A 276 -4.73 -3.24 -27.98
C LEU A 276 -5.11 -2.84 -29.40
N GLU A 277 -5.49 -3.79 -30.24
CA GLU A 277 -5.94 -3.58 -31.62
C GLU A 277 -7.17 -2.67 -31.68
N SER A 278 -8.14 -2.83 -30.75
CA SER A 278 -9.32 -1.96 -30.68
C SER A 278 -9.00 -0.48 -30.43
N LEU A 279 -7.80 -0.20 -29.88
CA LEU A 279 -7.28 1.15 -29.63
C LEU A 279 -6.25 1.59 -30.68
N GLY A 280 -6.00 0.77 -31.70
CA GLY A 280 -5.00 1.03 -32.73
C GLY A 280 -3.55 0.99 -32.21
N ILE A 281 -3.29 0.16 -31.20
CA ILE A 281 -1.94 -0.07 -30.64
C ILE A 281 -1.39 -1.36 -31.25
N PRO A 282 -0.23 -1.31 -31.94
CA PRO A 282 0.45 -2.50 -32.45
C PRO A 282 0.82 -3.47 -31.32
N VAL A 283 0.62 -4.77 -31.55
CA VAL A 283 0.94 -5.81 -30.56
C VAL A 283 2.40 -6.22 -30.68
N ASN A 284 3.21 -5.95 -29.64
CA ASN A 284 4.60 -6.41 -29.51
C ASN A 284 4.69 -7.77 -28.81
N ALA A 285 3.79 -8.02 -27.83
CA ALA A 285 3.65 -9.32 -27.17
C ALA A 285 2.21 -9.51 -26.69
N GLU A 286 1.59 -10.63 -27.05
CA GLU A 286 0.29 -10.99 -26.52
C GLU A 286 0.44 -11.60 -25.12
N LEU A 287 0.03 -10.87 -24.10
CA LEU A 287 0.00 -11.29 -22.71
C LEU A 287 -1.39 -10.97 -22.12
N THR A 288 -2.31 -11.92 -22.21
CA THR A 288 -3.71 -11.76 -21.76
C THR A 288 -3.85 -11.41 -20.29
N GLY A 289 -2.87 -11.77 -19.47
CA GLY A 289 -2.86 -11.47 -18.03
C GLY A 289 -2.55 -10.01 -17.67
N VAL A 290 -2.06 -9.19 -18.62
CA VAL A 290 -1.77 -7.78 -18.33
C VAL A 290 -3.05 -7.02 -18.00
N GLY A 291 -3.10 -6.44 -16.81
CA GLY A 291 -4.26 -5.75 -16.26
C GLY A 291 -5.28 -6.67 -15.60
N ALA A 292 -5.25 -7.97 -15.83
CA ALA A 292 -6.14 -8.94 -15.18
C ALA A 292 -5.71 -9.23 -13.72
N ASN A 293 -6.56 -9.96 -12.95
CA ASN A 293 -6.29 -10.34 -11.56
C ASN A 293 -6.05 -9.15 -10.60
N TYR A 294 -6.46 -7.94 -10.98
CA TYR A 294 -6.42 -6.80 -10.05
C TYR A 294 -7.33 -7.07 -8.86
N HIS A 295 -6.85 -6.90 -7.66
CA HIS A 295 -7.65 -6.97 -6.45
C HIS A 295 -7.09 -6.08 -5.34
N ASP A 296 -7.96 -5.73 -4.40
CA ASP A 296 -7.69 -4.85 -3.27
C ASP A 296 -8.53 -5.33 -2.09
N HIS A 297 -8.16 -5.02 -0.87
CA HIS A 297 -8.95 -5.37 0.31
C HIS A 297 -10.25 -4.56 0.37
N PRO A 298 -11.43 -5.17 0.28
CA PRO A 298 -12.69 -4.50 0.58
C PRO A 298 -12.72 -4.04 2.04
N ALA A 299 -13.17 -2.82 2.27
CA ALA A 299 -13.19 -2.23 3.59
C ALA A 299 -14.40 -1.33 3.81
N LEU A 300 -14.86 -1.29 5.05
CA LEU A 300 -15.88 -0.34 5.52
C LEU A 300 -15.59 0.03 6.98
N ALA A 301 -16.30 1.03 7.52
CA ALA A 301 -16.05 1.49 8.88
C ALA A 301 -17.34 1.70 9.68
N VAL A 302 -17.31 1.30 10.95
CA VAL A 302 -18.25 1.78 11.95
C VAL A 302 -17.69 3.05 12.57
N ALA A 303 -18.50 4.12 12.62
CA ALA A 303 -18.08 5.40 13.17
C ALA A 303 -18.98 5.85 14.30
N LEU A 304 -18.37 6.34 15.38
CA LEU A 304 -19.05 6.82 16.56
C LEU A 304 -18.68 8.27 16.86
N GLU A 305 -19.64 9.06 17.33
CA GLU A 305 -19.45 10.40 17.84
C GLU A 305 -19.44 10.40 19.37
N MET A 306 -18.62 11.26 19.95
CA MET A 306 -18.47 11.43 21.39
C MET A 306 -18.67 12.89 21.78
N ARG A 307 -19.17 13.13 23.01
CA ARG A 307 -19.25 14.47 23.58
C ARG A 307 -17.94 14.91 24.25
N ASN A 308 -17.15 13.96 24.75
CA ASN A 308 -15.87 14.27 25.36
C ASN A 308 -14.76 14.50 24.31
N THR A 309 -13.66 15.10 24.70
CA THR A 309 -12.58 15.55 23.83
C THR A 309 -11.33 14.65 23.86
N THR A 310 -11.47 13.37 24.22
CA THR A 310 -10.33 12.43 24.34
C THR A 310 -9.73 12.10 22.99
N SER A 311 -10.54 12.03 21.93
CA SER A 311 -10.06 11.70 20.58
C SER A 311 -9.20 12.79 19.94
N TYR A 312 -8.56 12.47 18.82
CA TYR A 312 -7.80 13.42 18.00
C TYR A 312 -8.70 14.40 17.20
N GLY A 313 -9.91 14.65 17.68
CA GLY A 313 -10.85 15.58 17.06
C GLY A 313 -10.49 17.04 17.29
N LEU A 314 -10.99 17.91 16.40
CA LEU A 314 -10.86 19.37 16.47
C LEU A 314 -12.19 20.00 16.87
N SER A 315 -12.16 20.88 17.87
CA SER A 315 -13.30 21.69 18.29
C SER A 315 -12.80 22.98 18.94
N TRP A 316 -13.69 23.95 19.15
CA TRP A 316 -13.35 25.20 19.87
C TRP A 316 -12.76 24.94 21.25
N HIS A 317 -13.27 23.93 21.97
CA HIS A 317 -12.79 23.57 23.30
C HIS A 317 -11.36 22.97 23.29
N THR A 318 -10.92 22.41 22.15
CA THR A 318 -9.58 21.81 22.01
C THR A 318 -8.59 22.72 21.31
N LEU A 319 -8.99 23.94 20.90
CA LEU A 319 -8.08 24.85 20.19
C LEU A 319 -6.78 25.17 20.95
N PRO A 320 -6.81 25.53 22.26
CA PRO A 320 -5.58 25.77 23.01
C PRO A 320 -4.66 24.54 23.06
N ARG A 321 -5.25 23.36 23.32
CA ARG A 321 -4.53 22.09 23.31
C ARG A 321 -3.93 21.79 21.92
N SER A 322 -4.64 22.11 20.85
CA SER A 322 -4.16 21.89 19.47
C SER A 322 -2.98 22.80 19.14
N LEU A 323 -2.96 24.03 19.62
CA LEU A 323 -1.80 24.93 19.51
C LEU A 323 -0.60 24.42 20.32
N CYS A 324 -0.81 23.93 21.54
CA CYS A 324 0.24 23.28 22.34
C CYS A 324 0.78 22.05 21.62
N ASN A 325 -0.07 21.21 21.05
CA ASN A 325 0.35 20.02 20.29
C ASN A 325 1.18 20.42 19.05
N LEU A 326 0.82 21.50 18.37
CA LEU A 326 1.58 22.02 17.23
C LEU A 326 2.97 22.51 17.67
N ALA A 327 3.04 23.28 18.76
CA ALA A 327 4.30 23.74 19.34
C ALA A 327 5.17 22.55 19.80
N GLN A 328 4.59 21.58 20.50
CA GLN A 328 5.28 20.35 20.92
C GLN A 328 5.87 19.60 19.72
N TYR A 329 5.09 19.47 18.65
CA TYR A 329 5.58 18.81 17.44
C TYR A 329 6.68 19.62 16.74
N ALA A 330 6.53 20.93 16.65
CA ALA A 330 7.53 21.80 16.02
C ALA A 330 8.88 21.74 16.74
N LEU A 331 8.86 21.75 18.07
CA LEU A 331 10.06 21.75 18.92
C LEU A 331 10.66 20.34 19.11
N ALA A 332 9.83 19.34 19.41
CA ALA A 332 10.27 18.03 19.86
C ALA A 332 9.84 16.86 18.96
N ARG A 333 9.05 17.12 17.90
CA ARG A 333 8.46 16.09 17.00
C ARG A 333 7.78 14.95 17.76
N SER A 334 7.07 15.30 18.81
CA SER A 334 6.37 14.37 19.70
C SER A 334 4.90 14.78 19.86
N GLY A 335 4.14 13.98 20.61
CA GLY A 335 2.72 14.21 20.85
C GLY A 335 1.82 13.75 19.70
N PRO A 336 0.54 14.18 19.68
CA PRO A 336 -0.47 13.67 18.75
C PRO A 336 -0.13 13.80 17.25
N LEU A 337 0.62 14.83 16.87
CA LEU A 337 1.04 15.01 15.47
C LEU A 337 2.10 14.01 15.00
N ALA A 338 2.81 13.36 15.93
CA ALA A 338 3.73 12.27 15.63
C ALA A 338 3.05 10.91 15.49
N SER A 339 1.74 10.81 15.77
CA SER A 339 0.94 9.60 15.57
C SER A 339 0.44 9.49 14.13
N ASN A 340 0.40 8.27 13.60
CA ASN A 340 -0.27 7.98 12.34
C ASN A 340 -1.79 7.80 12.47
N VAL A 341 -2.35 8.03 13.65
CA VAL A 341 -3.78 7.89 13.99
C VAL A 341 -4.29 6.43 14.01
N PHE A 342 -3.55 5.50 13.46
CA PHE A 342 -3.90 4.08 13.42
C PHE A 342 -3.01 3.32 14.41
N GLU A 343 -3.31 3.36 15.71
CA GLU A 343 -2.39 2.97 16.76
C GLU A 343 -2.63 1.54 17.29
N SER A 344 -3.84 1.01 17.10
CA SER A 344 -4.20 -0.37 17.46
C SER A 344 -4.95 -1.07 16.34
N THR A 345 -4.91 -2.40 16.37
CA THR A 345 -5.55 -3.26 15.38
C THR A 345 -5.87 -4.62 15.98
N ALA A 346 -6.73 -5.36 15.31
CA ALA A 346 -6.89 -6.78 15.52
C ALA A 346 -6.86 -7.51 14.17
N PHE A 347 -6.21 -8.66 14.14
CA PHE A 347 -6.29 -9.64 13.06
C PHE A 347 -6.94 -10.89 13.62
N ILE A 348 -8.07 -11.28 13.08
CA ILE A 348 -8.91 -12.33 13.64
C ILE A 348 -9.46 -13.25 12.56
N ARG A 349 -9.71 -14.49 12.92
CA ARG A 349 -10.49 -15.40 12.09
C ARG A 349 -11.97 -15.10 12.29
N SER A 350 -12.68 -14.80 11.20
CA SER A 350 -14.09 -14.48 11.24
C SER A 350 -14.97 -15.72 11.45
N SER A 351 -14.42 -16.91 11.24
CA SER A 351 -15.10 -18.20 11.44
C SER A 351 -14.11 -19.27 11.85
N ALA A 352 -14.60 -20.35 12.49
CA ALA A 352 -13.77 -21.48 12.89
C ALA A 352 -13.11 -22.22 11.70
N GLY A 353 -13.67 -22.09 10.50
CA GLY A 353 -13.11 -22.71 9.28
C GLY A 353 -12.01 -21.88 8.59
N ALA A 354 -11.74 -20.67 9.05
CA ALA A 354 -10.65 -19.87 8.50
C ALA A 354 -9.29 -20.44 8.94
N ASP A 355 -8.39 -20.67 8.00
CA ASP A 355 -7.06 -21.25 8.27
C ASP A 355 -6.06 -20.22 8.80
N ARG A 356 -6.39 -18.93 8.67
CA ARG A 356 -5.63 -17.77 9.13
C ARG A 356 -6.57 -16.58 9.36
N PRO A 357 -6.13 -15.50 10.04
CA PRO A 357 -6.94 -14.29 10.19
C PRO A 357 -7.39 -13.74 8.84
N ASP A 358 -8.70 -13.64 8.64
CA ASP A 358 -9.33 -13.18 7.39
C ASP A 358 -9.98 -11.79 7.52
N ILE A 359 -10.00 -11.23 8.73
CA ILE A 359 -10.46 -9.86 9.01
C ILE A 359 -9.38 -9.08 9.76
N GLN A 360 -9.17 -7.82 9.33
CA GLN A 360 -8.51 -6.82 10.14
C GLN A 360 -9.53 -5.82 10.67
N ILE A 361 -9.45 -5.50 11.96
CA ILE A 361 -10.15 -4.36 12.56
C ILE A 361 -9.09 -3.32 12.92
N ALA A 362 -9.09 -2.17 12.21
CA ALA A 362 -8.15 -1.08 12.47
C ALA A 362 -8.86 0.03 13.24
N PHE A 363 -8.37 0.32 14.45
CA PHE A 363 -8.94 1.34 15.33
C PHE A 363 -8.33 2.72 15.03
N GLN A 364 -9.20 3.73 15.03
CA GLN A 364 -8.82 5.13 14.78
C GLN A 364 -9.45 6.00 15.86
N PRO A 365 -8.69 6.57 16.80
CA PRO A 365 -9.20 7.50 17.82
C PRO A 365 -9.46 8.90 17.24
N ALA A 366 -10.12 8.96 16.11
CA ALA A 366 -10.51 10.17 15.42
C ALA A 366 -11.87 10.00 14.74
N ARG A 367 -12.70 11.03 14.79
CA ARG A 367 -13.99 11.04 14.10
C ARG A 367 -13.77 10.95 12.59
N ARG A 368 -14.39 9.95 11.95
CA ARG A 368 -14.38 9.82 10.49
C ARG A 368 -15.70 10.35 9.93
N ASN A 369 -15.72 11.59 9.53
CA ASN A 369 -16.87 12.22 8.89
C ASN A 369 -16.55 12.49 7.41
N PRO A 370 -17.23 11.85 6.46
CA PRO A 370 -16.98 12.06 5.03
C PRO A 370 -17.22 13.50 4.57
N ASN A 371 -18.13 14.23 5.23
CA ASN A 371 -18.46 15.60 4.86
C ASN A 371 -17.39 16.62 5.28
N THR A 372 -16.54 16.26 6.25
CA THR A 372 -15.46 17.13 6.76
C THR A 372 -14.06 16.53 6.55
N PHE A 373 -13.97 15.30 6.03
CA PHE A 373 -12.68 14.70 5.72
C PHE A 373 -11.90 15.58 4.71
N PRO A 374 -10.61 15.84 4.90
CA PRO A 374 -9.69 15.19 5.84
C PRO A 374 -9.61 15.82 7.25
N LEU A 375 -10.37 16.85 7.55
CA LEU A 375 -10.33 17.50 8.86
C LEU A 375 -11.20 16.71 9.86
N PRO A 376 -10.65 16.28 11.01
CA PRO A 376 -11.39 15.54 12.03
C PRO A 376 -12.22 16.49 12.90
N LEU A 377 -13.15 17.23 12.30
CA LEU A 377 -14.02 18.15 13.04
C LEU A 377 -15.00 17.38 13.94
N GLY A 378 -15.08 17.78 15.21
CA GLY A 378 -15.80 17.07 16.26
C GLY A 378 -14.99 15.91 16.83
N HIS A 379 -15.56 15.21 17.82
CA HIS A 379 -14.90 14.15 18.55
C HIS A 379 -15.58 12.79 18.30
N GLY A 380 -14.80 11.72 18.30
CA GLY A 380 -15.28 10.38 18.06
C GLY A 380 -14.15 9.43 17.70
N PHE A 381 -14.51 8.20 17.36
CA PHE A 381 -13.58 7.20 16.86
C PHE A 381 -14.23 6.37 15.75
N ALA A 382 -13.42 5.62 15.04
CA ALA A 382 -13.89 4.68 14.03
C ALA A 382 -13.13 3.35 14.11
N MET A 383 -13.81 2.27 13.72
CA MET A 383 -13.23 0.95 13.52
C MET A 383 -13.42 0.57 12.07
N SER A 384 -12.33 0.46 11.32
CA SER A 384 -12.36 -0.01 9.93
C SER A 384 -12.25 -1.52 9.92
N ILE A 385 -13.18 -2.17 9.21
CA ILE A 385 -13.24 -3.61 9.01
C ILE A 385 -12.74 -3.87 7.59
N VAL A 386 -11.76 -4.75 7.46
CA VAL A 386 -11.08 -5.06 6.20
C VAL A 386 -11.17 -6.56 5.96
N ASN A 387 -11.74 -6.98 4.83
CA ASN A 387 -11.64 -8.37 4.39
C ASN A 387 -10.25 -8.58 3.77
N LEU A 388 -9.46 -9.50 4.35
CA LEU A 388 -8.05 -9.70 4.00
C LEU A 388 -7.84 -10.60 2.77
N TYR A 389 -8.78 -11.46 2.45
CA TYR A 389 -8.67 -12.42 1.34
C TYR A 389 -9.93 -12.42 0.47
N PRO A 390 -10.15 -11.34 -0.31
CA PRO A 390 -11.30 -11.28 -1.20
C PRO A 390 -11.17 -12.29 -2.34
N HIS A 391 -12.30 -12.89 -2.72
CA HIS A 391 -12.45 -13.73 -3.91
C HIS A 391 -12.63 -12.90 -5.18
N SER A 392 -13.23 -11.72 -5.07
CA SER A 392 -13.44 -10.79 -6.18
C SER A 392 -12.14 -10.45 -6.89
N ARG A 393 -12.17 -10.54 -8.22
CA ARG A 393 -11.08 -10.14 -9.11
C ARG A 393 -11.56 -9.13 -10.11
N GLY A 394 -10.70 -8.19 -10.37
CA GLY A 394 -10.96 -7.09 -11.29
C GLY A 394 -9.88 -6.94 -12.33
N GLU A 395 -9.89 -5.79 -12.99
CA GLU A 395 -8.99 -5.50 -14.10
C GLU A 395 -8.61 -4.02 -14.20
N VAL A 396 -7.50 -3.80 -14.89
CA VAL A 396 -7.06 -2.49 -15.38
C VAL A 396 -6.99 -2.56 -16.89
N ARG A 397 -7.64 -1.62 -17.58
CA ARG A 397 -7.63 -1.53 -19.05
C ARG A 397 -7.30 -0.12 -19.51
N LEU A 398 -6.83 0.03 -20.75
CA LEU A 398 -6.70 1.34 -21.35
C LEU A 398 -8.07 1.91 -21.72
N ALA A 399 -8.24 3.21 -21.47
CA ALA A 399 -9.37 3.97 -22.03
C ALA A 399 -9.04 4.59 -23.40
N SER A 400 -7.74 4.74 -23.69
CA SER A 400 -7.22 5.37 -24.91
C SER A 400 -5.75 5.01 -25.11
N ARG A 401 -5.25 5.13 -26.33
CA ARG A 401 -3.82 5.09 -26.64
C ARG A 401 -3.04 6.35 -26.19
N ASP A 402 -3.74 7.41 -25.79
CA ASP A 402 -3.10 8.61 -25.24
C ASP A 402 -2.65 8.33 -23.78
N PRO A 403 -1.36 8.37 -23.48
CA PRO A 403 -0.83 8.07 -22.13
C PRO A 403 -1.26 9.07 -21.05
N ARG A 404 -1.84 10.22 -21.43
CA ARG A 404 -2.38 11.23 -20.52
C ARG A 404 -3.78 10.87 -20.01
N VAL A 405 -4.47 9.97 -20.69
CA VAL A 405 -5.80 9.51 -20.30
C VAL A 405 -5.66 8.45 -19.20
N ALA A 406 -6.39 8.63 -18.10
CA ALA A 406 -6.39 7.69 -17.00
C ALA A 406 -6.90 6.31 -17.45
N PRO A 407 -6.33 5.21 -16.95
CA PRO A 407 -6.82 3.86 -17.26
C PRO A 407 -8.17 3.62 -16.61
N LEU A 408 -8.93 2.68 -17.17
CA LEU A 408 -10.15 2.14 -16.57
C LEU A 408 -9.75 1.13 -15.49
N VAL A 409 -10.20 1.37 -14.26
CA VAL A 409 -9.92 0.47 -13.13
C VAL A 409 -11.23 -0.09 -12.61
N ASN A 410 -11.38 -1.39 -12.69
CA ASN A 410 -12.54 -2.11 -12.18
C ASN A 410 -12.10 -3.17 -11.16
N PRO A 411 -12.12 -2.88 -9.86
CA PRO A 411 -11.78 -3.88 -8.83
C PRO A 411 -12.84 -4.95 -8.61
N ASN A 412 -14.06 -4.80 -9.13
CA ASN A 412 -15.19 -5.70 -8.88
C ASN A 412 -15.46 -5.93 -7.38
N ILE A 413 -15.42 -4.84 -6.58
CA ILE A 413 -15.53 -4.91 -5.12
C ILE A 413 -16.82 -5.61 -4.71
N LEU A 414 -16.72 -6.68 -3.90
CA LEU A 414 -17.84 -7.48 -3.39
C LEU A 414 -18.73 -8.09 -4.49
N ILE A 415 -18.19 -8.33 -5.69
CA ILE A 415 -18.95 -9.01 -6.74
C ILE A 415 -19.19 -10.48 -6.39
N GLU A 416 -18.23 -11.11 -5.70
CA GLU A 416 -18.39 -12.46 -5.17
C GLU A 416 -19.13 -12.40 -3.82
N PRO A 417 -20.24 -13.15 -3.67
CA PRO A 417 -21.06 -13.13 -2.46
C PRO A 417 -20.30 -13.45 -1.16
N GLU A 418 -19.29 -14.31 -1.27
CA GLU A 418 -18.44 -14.77 -0.17
C GLU A 418 -17.68 -13.62 0.49
N ASP A 419 -17.33 -12.58 -0.25
CA ASP A 419 -16.58 -11.42 0.24
C ASP A 419 -17.37 -10.59 1.27
N SER A 420 -18.70 -10.68 1.25
CA SER A 420 -19.57 -9.94 2.16
C SER A 420 -19.66 -10.57 3.55
N ALA A 421 -19.50 -11.88 3.67
CA ALA A 421 -19.69 -12.59 4.93
C ALA A 421 -18.67 -12.20 6.02
N PRO A 422 -17.35 -12.12 5.75
CA PRO A 422 -16.38 -11.63 6.73
C PRO A 422 -16.70 -10.21 7.20
N LEU A 423 -17.06 -9.31 6.29
CA LEU A 423 -17.40 -7.92 6.63
C LEU A 423 -18.64 -7.82 7.51
N LEU A 424 -19.66 -8.64 7.25
CA LEU A 424 -20.87 -8.70 8.08
C LEU A 424 -20.55 -9.17 9.51
N ARG A 425 -19.78 -10.25 9.64
CA ARG A 425 -19.30 -10.74 10.95
C ARG A 425 -18.47 -9.67 11.67
N GLY A 426 -17.61 -8.97 10.96
CA GLY A 426 -16.85 -7.84 11.49
C GLY A 426 -17.73 -6.69 11.99
N LEU A 427 -18.83 -6.37 11.29
CA LEU A 427 -19.80 -5.36 11.73
C LEU A 427 -20.47 -5.76 13.06
N HIS A 428 -20.90 -7.01 13.20
CA HIS A 428 -21.46 -7.52 14.45
C HIS A 428 -20.45 -7.46 15.59
N LEU A 429 -19.21 -7.91 15.35
CA LEU A 429 -18.15 -7.86 16.36
C LEU A 429 -17.85 -6.44 16.80
N VAL A 430 -17.70 -5.49 15.86
CA VAL A 430 -17.43 -4.10 16.23
C VAL A 430 -18.56 -3.50 17.06
N ARG A 431 -19.82 -3.82 16.78
CA ARG A 431 -20.95 -3.42 17.63
C ARG A 431 -20.90 -4.06 19.01
N GLN A 432 -20.52 -5.32 19.10
CA GLN A 432 -20.33 -6.01 20.37
C GLN A 432 -19.23 -5.33 21.20
N LEU A 433 -18.08 -5.03 20.59
CA LEU A 433 -17.00 -4.28 21.23
C LEU A 433 -17.46 -2.91 21.75
N CYS A 434 -18.19 -2.15 20.94
CA CYS A 434 -18.71 -0.83 21.31
C CYS A 434 -19.75 -0.92 22.45
N GLY A 435 -20.43 -2.05 22.63
CA GLY A 435 -21.39 -2.30 23.69
C GLY A 435 -20.76 -2.69 25.03
N THR A 436 -19.45 -2.91 25.11
CA THR A 436 -18.75 -3.31 26.34
C THR A 436 -18.62 -2.15 27.33
N PRO A 437 -18.43 -2.44 28.63
CA PRO A 437 -18.16 -1.42 29.65
C PRO A 437 -16.95 -0.55 29.35
N ALA A 438 -15.98 -1.03 28.58
CA ALA A 438 -14.78 -0.31 28.21
C ALA A 438 -15.06 1.01 27.46
N PHE A 439 -16.10 1.06 26.63
CA PHE A 439 -16.51 2.27 25.91
C PHE A 439 -17.60 3.09 26.63
N ALA A 440 -18.20 2.58 27.72
CA ALA A 440 -19.26 3.29 28.44
C ALA A 440 -18.88 4.71 28.92
N PRO A 441 -17.65 4.96 29.46
CA PRO A 441 -17.23 6.29 29.91
C PRO A 441 -17.24 7.37 28.82
N TYR A 442 -17.08 6.94 27.56
CA TYR A 442 -16.99 7.86 26.43
C TYR A 442 -18.34 8.30 25.88
N ARG A 443 -19.44 7.64 26.30
CA ARG A 443 -20.83 7.92 25.88
C ARG A 443 -20.95 8.12 24.36
N ALA A 444 -20.28 7.22 23.62
CA ALA A 444 -20.24 7.29 22.18
C ALA A 444 -21.57 6.86 21.55
N THR A 445 -21.94 7.52 20.46
CA THR A 445 -23.15 7.20 19.69
C THR A 445 -22.76 6.77 18.30
N GLU A 446 -23.21 5.58 17.87
CA GLU A 446 -23.00 5.11 16.52
C GLU A 446 -23.76 6.00 15.52
N VAL A 447 -22.99 6.56 14.57
CA VAL A 447 -23.50 7.41 13.49
C VAL A 447 -23.40 6.70 12.13
N ARG A 448 -22.58 5.66 12.02
CA ARG A 448 -22.45 4.79 10.84
C ARG A 448 -22.18 3.36 11.27
N PRO A 449 -22.97 2.40 10.78
CA PRO A 449 -24.18 2.50 9.94
C PRO A 449 -25.31 3.31 10.57
N GLY A 450 -25.33 3.50 11.89
CA GLY A 450 -26.37 4.18 12.64
C GLY A 450 -27.29 3.18 13.35
N ARG A 451 -27.93 3.64 14.41
CA ARG A 451 -28.76 2.80 15.31
C ARG A 451 -30.00 2.19 14.64
N SER A 452 -30.43 2.73 13.50
CA SER A 452 -31.56 2.22 12.72
C SER A 452 -31.22 0.93 11.95
N ALA A 453 -29.98 0.74 11.56
CA ALA A 453 -29.54 -0.47 10.85
C ALA A 453 -29.40 -1.63 11.84
N ARG A 454 -30.48 -2.42 12.06
CA ARG A 454 -30.52 -3.47 13.09
C ARG A 454 -30.39 -4.87 12.53
N SER A 455 -30.98 -5.14 11.37
CA SER A 455 -30.98 -6.44 10.73
C SER A 455 -29.74 -6.63 9.83
N ASP A 456 -29.43 -7.89 9.51
CA ASP A 456 -28.42 -8.21 8.50
C ASP A 456 -28.73 -7.60 7.13
N ALA A 457 -30.02 -7.46 6.79
CA ALA A 457 -30.46 -6.80 5.58
C ALA A 457 -30.06 -5.31 5.59
N ASP A 458 -30.25 -4.61 6.72
CA ASP A 458 -29.83 -3.21 6.88
C ASP A 458 -28.30 -3.08 6.81
N LEU A 459 -27.56 -4.01 7.44
CA LEU A 459 -26.11 -4.02 7.42
C LEU A 459 -25.56 -4.30 6.01
N LYS A 460 -26.19 -5.21 5.26
CA LYS A 460 -25.86 -5.44 3.84
C LYS A 460 -26.18 -4.22 2.98
N ALA A 461 -27.28 -3.51 3.24
CA ALA A 461 -27.58 -2.24 2.59
C ALA A 461 -26.51 -1.19 2.90
N TYR A 462 -26.07 -1.09 4.16
CA TYR A 462 -24.98 -0.21 4.55
C TYR A 462 -23.65 -0.60 3.84
N MET A 463 -23.35 -1.89 3.71
CA MET A 463 -22.16 -2.32 2.96
C MET A 463 -22.18 -1.82 1.51
N ARG A 464 -23.31 -1.95 0.80
CA ARG A 464 -23.42 -1.40 -0.57
C ARG A 464 -23.18 0.10 -0.63
N GLN A 465 -23.68 0.85 0.36
CA GLN A 465 -23.54 2.31 0.43
C GLN A 465 -22.17 2.79 0.88
N ALA A 466 -21.46 2.02 1.74
CA ALA A 466 -20.28 2.50 2.46
C ALA A 466 -18.98 1.76 2.13
N ALA A 467 -19.05 0.53 1.61
CA ALA A 467 -17.85 -0.21 1.28
C ALA A 467 -17.01 0.50 0.21
N GLY A 468 -15.72 0.36 0.37
CA GLY A 468 -14.68 0.84 -0.54
C GLY A 468 -13.49 -0.10 -0.45
N THR A 469 -12.28 0.44 -0.62
CA THR A 469 -11.04 -0.33 -0.51
C THR A 469 -10.15 0.19 0.63
N ALA A 470 -9.24 -0.67 1.10
CA ALA A 470 -8.16 -0.29 2.01
C ALA A 470 -6.96 0.35 1.28
N HIS A 471 -7.05 0.54 -0.03
CA HIS A 471 -6.02 1.12 -0.90
C HIS A 471 -4.75 0.26 -1.02
N HIS A 472 -4.91 -1.05 -1.08
CA HIS A 472 -3.85 -2.05 -1.20
C HIS A 472 -3.88 -2.79 -2.56
N PRO A 473 -4.03 -2.11 -3.72
CA PRO A 473 -4.20 -2.80 -5.00
C PRO A 473 -2.95 -3.57 -5.41
N VAL A 474 -3.17 -4.80 -5.89
CA VAL A 474 -2.13 -5.73 -6.31
C VAL A 474 -2.58 -6.58 -7.50
N GLY A 475 -1.68 -7.39 -8.05
CA GLY A 475 -1.96 -8.56 -8.87
C GLY A 475 -2.15 -8.31 -10.37
N SER A 476 -2.16 -7.07 -10.84
CA SER A 476 -2.47 -6.72 -12.24
C SER A 476 -1.38 -7.08 -13.28
N CYS A 477 -0.22 -7.53 -12.83
CA CYS A 477 0.86 -8.11 -13.65
C CYS A 477 1.45 -9.30 -12.91
N ARG A 478 0.60 -10.21 -12.42
CA ARG A 478 0.98 -11.26 -11.48
C ARG A 478 2.12 -12.13 -11.97
N MET A 479 2.99 -12.54 -11.05
CA MET A 479 3.96 -13.59 -11.31
C MET A 479 3.28 -14.96 -11.30
N GLY A 480 3.87 -15.90 -12.04
CA GLY A 480 3.35 -17.25 -12.13
C GLY A 480 4.01 -18.07 -13.22
N ILE A 481 3.57 -19.33 -13.33
CA ILE A 481 4.05 -20.29 -14.34
C ILE A 481 3.00 -20.61 -15.41
N ASP A 482 1.75 -20.23 -15.19
CA ASP A 482 0.61 -20.49 -16.09
C ASP A 482 0.50 -19.44 -17.21
N ALA A 483 -0.45 -19.65 -18.13
CA ALA A 483 -0.64 -18.81 -19.31
C ALA A 483 -1.08 -17.37 -18.98
N MET A 484 -1.71 -17.13 -17.81
CA MET A 484 -2.14 -15.82 -17.37
C MET A 484 -1.05 -15.06 -16.58
N ALA A 485 0.12 -15.66 -16.36
CA ALA A 485 1.23 -14.97 -15.73
C ALA A 485 1.85 -13.93 -16.67
N VAL A 486 2.02 -12.71 -16.16
CA VAL A 486 2.66 -11.60 -16.90
C VAL A 486 4.17 -11.63 -16.74
N VAL A 487 4.62 -11.95 -15.52
CA VAL A 487 6.05 -12.12 -15.23
C VAL A 487 6.33 -13.53 -14.70
N ASP A 488 7.53 -13.98 -14.92
CA ASP A 488 8.05 -15.23 -14.34
C ASP A 488 8.40 -15.03 -12.84
N PRO A 489 8.75 -16.10 -12.08
CA PRO A 489 9.16 -15.94 -10.67
C PRO A 489 10.45 -15.12 -10.47
N THR A 490 11.19 -14.79 -11.53
CA THR A 490 12.30 -13.83 -11.48
C THR A 490 11.87 -12.40 -11.84
N LEU A 491 10.57 -12.16 -11.97
CA LEU A 491 9.92 -10.87 -12.27
C LEU A 491 10.18 -10.34 -13.69
N ARG A 492 10.68 -11.16 -14.62
CA ARG A 492 10.86 -10.81 -16.03
C ARG A 492 9.52 -10.88 -16.77
N VAL A 493 9.24 -9.85 -17.59
CA VAL A 493 8.06 -9.85 -18.45
C VAL A 493 8.22 -10.92 -19.51
N ARG A 494 7.23 -11.79 -19.66
CA ARG A 494 7.27 -12.90 -20.62
C ARG A 494 7.28 -12.36 -22.04
N GLY A 495 8.13 -12.95 -22.89
CA GLY A 495 8.22 -12.60 -24.30
C GLY A 495 8.92 -11.28 -24.63
N ILE A 496 9.38 -10.53 -23.61
CA ILE A 496 10.14 -9.29 -23.81
C ILE A 496 11.41 -9.32 -22.97
N ASP A 497 12.55 -9.28 -23.62
CA ASP A 497 13.85 -9.22 -22.95
C ASP A 497 14.08 -7.87 -22.29
N ALA A 498 14.95 -7.84 -21.27
CA ALA A 498 15.42 -6.65 -20.58
C ALA A 498 14.27 -5.80 -19.97
N LEU A 499 13.17 -6.42 -19.58
CA LEU A 499 12.02 -5.78 -18.97
C LEU A 499 11.56 -6.57 -17.74
N ARG A 500 11.40 -5.89 -16.60
CA ARG A 500 10.77 -6.47 -15.39
C ARG A 500 9.68 -5.57 -14.86
N VAL A 501 8.73 -6.16 -14.12
CA VAL A 501 7.80 -5.45 -13.24
C VAL A 501 8.19 -5.74 -11.81
N VAL A 502 8.38 -4.69 -11.01
CA VAL A 502 8.81 -4.80 -9.61
C VAL A 502 7.98 -3.85 -8.75
N ASP A 503 6.78 -4.26 -8.41
CA ASP A 503 5.88 -3.55 -7.48
C ASP A 503 4.73 -4.47 -7.06
N GLY A 504 3.67 -3.95 -6.44
CA GLY A 504 2.51 -4.75 -6.01
C GLY A 504 1.73 -5.40 -7.16
N ALA A 505 1.95 -4.99 -8.42
CA ALA A 505 1.30 -5.61 -9.57
C ALA A 505 1.68 -7.08 -9.74
N VAL A 506 2.86 -7.49 -9.26
CA VAL A 506 3.37 -8.85 -9.45
C VAL A 506 2.81 -9.88 -8.46
N PHE A 507 2.10 -9.47 -7.42
CA PHE A 507 1.59 -10.40 -6.41
C PHE A 507 0.62 -11.39 -7.04
N PRO A 508 0.80 -12.72 -6.86
CA PRO A 508 -0.17 -13.72 -7.32
C PRO A 508 -1.50 -13.62 -6.58
N GLY A 509 -1.42 -13.41 -5.26
CA GLY A 509 -2.52 -13.17 -4.35
C GLY A 509 -2.17 -12.07 -3.36
N ILE A 510 -3.19 -11.36 -2.84
CA ILE A 510 -2.99 -10.33 -1.84
C ILE A 510 -2.59 -10.94 -0.51
N VAL A 511 -1.70 -10.27 0.22
CA VAL A 511 -1.27 -10.70 1.55
C VAL A 511 -2.22 -10.18 2.63
N GLY A 512 -2.34 -10.89 3.74
CA GLY A 512 -3.23 -10.54 4.86
C GLY A 512 -2.75 -9.33 5.65
N GLY A 513 -2.84 -8.13 5.07
CA GLY A 513 -2.44 -6.89 5.74
C GLY A 513 -2.04 -5.77 4.78
N ASN A 514 -1.42 -4.73 5.33
CA ASN A 514 -0.96 -3.59 4.52
C ASN A 514 0.19 -4.01 3.58
N THR A 515 0.11 -3.66 2.31
CA THR A 515 0.98 -4.17 1.25
C THR A 515 2.32 -3.43 1.11
N ASN A 516 2.58 -2.36 1.88
CA ASN A 516 3.80 -1.54 1.67
C ASN A 516 5.09 -2.29 2.01
N ALA A 517 5.17 -2.98 3.16
CA ALA A 517 6.35 -3.75 3.54
C ALA A 517 6.57 -4.96 2.60
N PRO A 518 5.54 -5.72 2.19
CA PRO A 518 5.67 -6.72 1.13
C PRO A 518 6.23 -6.18 -0.19
N ILE A 519 5.83 -4.96 -0.60
CA ILE A 519 6.40 -4.32 -1.81
C ILE A 519 7.88 -3.98 -1.63
N VAL A 520 8.29 -3.54 -0.43
CA VAL A 520 9.71 -3.33 -0.12
C VAL A 520 10.47 -4.65 -0.21
N MET A 521 9.93 -5.72 0.38
CA MET A 521 10.52 -7.07 0.32
C MET A 521 10.71 -7.55 -1.12
N VAL A 522 9.67 -7.40 -1.97
CA VAL A 522 9.76 -7.76 -3.40
C VAL A 522 10.87 -6.96 -4.08
N ALA A 523 11.02 -5.67 -3.79
CA ALA A 523 12.05 -4.84 -4.41
C ALA A 523 13.46 -5.18 -3.92
N GLU A 524 13.65 -5.52 -2.64
CA GLU A 524 14.91 -6.02 -2.10
C GLU A 524 15.33 -7.33 -2.78
N LYS A 525 14.39 -8.28 -2.86
CA LYS A 525 14.61 -9.56 -3.55
C LYS A 525 14.89 -9.36 -5.04
N ALA A 526 14.16 -8.47 -5.72
CA ALA A 526 14.39 -8.14 -7.12
C ALA A 526 15.78 -7.56 -7.36
N ALA A 527 16.31 -6.75 -6.44
CA ALA A 527 17.67 -6.23 -6.56
C ALA A 527 18.71 -7.37 -6.58
N ASP A 528 18.53 -8.40 -5.77
CA ASP A 528 19.40 -9.58 -5.78
C ASP A 528 19.23 -10.42 -7.05
N LEU A 529 17.98 -10.63 -7.50
CA LEU A 529 17.69 -11.33 -8.76
C LEU A 529 18.30 -10.61 -9.99
N ILE A 530 18.32 -9.26 -9.98
CA ILE A 530 18.91 -8.45 -11.07
C ILE A 530 20.43 -8.49 -11.04
N THR A 531 21.04 -8.43 -9.86
CA THR A 531 22.50 -8.36 -9.72
C THR A 531 23.17 -9.73 -9.62
N GLY A 532 22.41 -10.83 -9.55
CA GLY A 532 22.94 -12.19 -9.33
C GLY A 532 23.53 -12.39 -7.93
N ARG A 533 23.21 -11.50 -6.97
CA ARG A 533 23.67 -11.65 -5.58
C ARG A 533 22.78 -12.64 -4.85
N THR A 534 23.37 -13.37 -3.91
CA THR A 534 22.62 -14.21 -2.96
C THR A 534 22.60 -13.52 -1.60
N ASN A 535 21.56 -13.77 -0.80
CA ASN A 535 21.34 -13.17 0.54
C ASN A 535 22.52 -13.21 1.52
N GLY A 536 23.57 -13.98 1.25
CA GLY A 536 24.77 -14.08 2.11
C GLY A 536 25.85 -13.01 1.85
N GLY A 537 25.75 -12.21 0.77
CA GLY A 537 26.82 -11.31 0.34
C GLY A 537 26.82 -9.90 0.94
N ARG A 538 25.81 -9.53 1.76
CA ARG A 538 25.67 -8.14 2.28
C ARG A 538 26.20 -7.93 3.71
N HIS A 539 26.68 -8.95 4.39
CA HIS A 539 27.19 -8.86 5.77
C HIS A 539 28.71 -8.82 5.89
N GLY A 540 29.43 -8.51 4.83
CA GLY A 540 30.89 -8.47 4.81
C GLY A 540 31.44 -7.29 3.99
N GLY A 541 31.36 -6.09 4.55
CA GLY A 541 31.99 -4.91 3.96
C GLY A 541 31.85 -3.71 4.86
#